data_16d31fa63398546c46c85fac9f5c024d
#
_entry.id   16d31fa63398546c46c85fac9f5c024d
#
_cell.length_a   1.000
_cell.length_b   1.000
_cell.length_c   1.000
_cell.angle_alpha   90.00
_cell.angle_beta   90.00
_cell.angle_gamma   90.00
#
_symmetry.space_group_name_H-M   'P 1'
#
loop_
_entity.id
_entity.type
_entity.pdbx_description
1 polymer ?
#
loop_
_entity_poly.entity_id
_entity_poly.type
_entity_poly.pdbx_seq_one_letter_code
_entity_poly.pdbx_strand_id
1 'polypeptide(L)'
;MPTLVLMRHGEAGFAAGDRARPLTLRGREEAASQARAIARVVGGIDVAVVSEAARTQQTLAALRSAGLAVARVWEEASLYSRGGEGLLDTLRGLDRCGIEGAVREADDVEAGFEADAVLVIGHEPTMSTLAGLLATREKDLHESQGRAPFRALRGAGAPRADHSFRRGFSTAMAVVGHVESWSSLAPGCMRIADVLRP
;
A
#
# COMPACT_ATOMS: atom_id res chain seq x y z
N MET A 1 3.70 -0.43 15.19
CA MET A 1 2.42 -0.60 14.45
C MET A 1 2.74 -0.63 12.97
N PRO A 2 2.47 -1.74 12.31
CA PRO A 2 2.73 -1.85 10.88
C PRO A 2 1.99 -0.80 10.06
N THR A 3 2.61 -0.36 8.98
CA THR A 3 2.07 0.65 8.07
C THR A 3 1.80 0.04 6.71
N LEU A 4 0.57 0.15 6.24
CA LEU A 4 0.14 -0.29 4.92
C LEU A 4 -0.05 0.91 4.00
N VAL A 5 0.64 0.89 2.85
CA VAL A 5 0.47 1.85 1.76
C VAL A 5 -0.20 1.13 0.59
N LEU A 6 -1.41 1.52 0.26
CA LEU A 6 -2.14 1.02 -0.91
C LEU A 6 -2.04 2.05 -2.03
N MET A 7 -1.49 1.67 -3.17
CA MET A 7 -1.23 2.59 -4.28
C MET A 7 -1.76 2.04 -5.61
N ARG A 8 -2.46 2.87 -6.37
CA ARG A 8 -2.75 2.59 -7.78
C ARG A 8 -1.55 2.93 -8.64
N HIS A 9 -1.27 2.11 -9.68
CA HIS A 9 -0.24 2.42 -10.67
C HIS A 9 -0.41 3.81 -11.30
N GLY A 10 0.65 4.42 -11.81
CA GLY A 10 0.65 5.65 -12.59
C GLY A 10 -0.12 5.52 -13.92
N GLU A 11 -0.35 6.63 -14.61
CA GLU A 11 -1.05 6.62 -15.91
C GLU A 11 -0.38 5.66 -16.90
N ALA A 12 -1.18 4.80 -17.53
CA ALA A 12 -0.71 3.79 -18.49
C ALA A 12 -1.17 4.06 -19.91
N GLY A 13 -0.28 3.82 -20.86
CA GLY A 13 -0.54 3.91 -22.29
C GLY A 13 -1.22 2.66 -22.86
N PHE A 14 -1.11 2.46 -24.17
CA PHE A 14 -1.67 1.34 -24.91
C PHE A 14 -0.61 0.29 -25.23
N ALA A 15 -1.02 -0.97 -25.32
CA ALA A 15 -0.26 -2.08 -25.86
C ALA A 15 -1.21 -3.13 -26.41
N ALA A 16 -0.70 -4.13 -27.15
CA ALA A 16 -1.50 -5.20 -27.74
C ALA A 16 -2.18 -6.10 -26.69
N GLY A 17 -1.63 -6.17 -25.45
CA GLY A 17 -2.21 -6.91 -24.34
C GLY A 17 -2.27 -6.03 -23.09
N ASP A 18 -3.31 -6.19 -22.26
CA ASP A 18 -3.50 -5.31 -21.09
C ASP A 18 -2.32 -5.39 -20.08
N ARG A 19 -1.76 -6.58 -19.83
CA ARG A 19 -0.59 -6.74 -18.95
C ARG A 19 0.65 -6.00 -19.44
N ALA A 20 0.83 -5.88 -20.77
CA ALA A 20 1.98 -5.24 -21.39
C ALA A 20 1.86 -3.71 -21.47
N ARG A 21 0.74 -3.11 -21.09
CA ARG A 21 0.56 -1.64 -21.14
C ARG A 21 1.59 -0.95 -20.27
N PRO A 22 2.48 -0.11 -20.85
CA PRO A 22 3.51 0.59 -20.09
C PRO A 22 2.95 1.87 -19.46
N LEU A 23 3.68 2.47 -18.52
CA LEU A 23 3.42 3.84 -18.08
C LEU A 23 3.64 4.83 -19.22
N THR A 24 2.82 5.86 -19.28
CA THR A 24 3.11 7.07 -20.04
C THR A 24 4.26 7.86 -19.38
N LEU A 25 4.75 8.90 -20.05
CA LEU A 25 5.68 9.85 -19.42
C LEU A 25 5.05 10.47 -18.16
N ARG A 26 3.82 10.94 -18.27
CA ARG A 26 3.06 11.48 -17.16
C ARG A 26 2.92 10.47 -16.00
N GLY A 27 2.60 9.21 -16.30
CA GLY A 27 2.48 8.18 -15.26
C GLY A 27 3.78 7.92 -14.49
N ARG A 28 4.94 8.07 -15.15
CA ARG A 28 6.25 8.02 -14.49
C ARG A 28 6.50 9.23 -13.60
N GLU A 29 6.14 10.42 -14.05
CA GLU A 29 6.23 11.66 -13.27
C GLU A 29 5.30 11.62 -12.05
N GLU A 30 4.05 11.16 -12.22
CA GLU A 30 3.09 10.93 -11.14
C GLU A 30 3.69 9.98 -10.08
N ALA A 31 4.22 8.84 -10.49
CA ALA A 31 4.85 7.89 -9.58
C ALA A 31 6.08 8.48 -8.89
N ALA A 32 6.96 9.14 -9.62
CA ALA A 32 8.16 9.78 -9.07
C ALA A 32 7.82 10.85 -8.03
N SER A 33 6.76 11.63 -8.24
CA SER A 33 6.31 12.64 -7.29
C SER A 33 5.86 12.01 -5.96
N GLN A 34 5.25 10.83 -6.00
CA GLN A 34 4.79 10.11 -4.81
C GLN A 34 5.93 9.55 -3.96
N ALA A 35 7.11 9.27 -4.53
CA ALA A 35 8.24 8.72 -3.79
C ALA A 35 8.58 9.56 -2.55
N ARG A 36 8.69 10.88 -2.72
CA ARG A 36 8.98 11.82 -1.61
C ARG A 36 7.82 11.94 -0.62
N ALA A 37 6.58 11.87 -1.10
CA ALA A 37 5.41 11.94 -0.25
C ALA A 37 5.32 10.68 0.65
N ILE A 38 5.49 9.49 0.08
CA ILE A 38 5.53 8.23 0.81
C ILE A 38 6.71 8.22 1.79
N ALA A 39 7.93 8.57 1.34
CA ALA A 39 9.11 8.59 2.21
C ALA A 39 8.96 9.53 3.43
N ARG A 40 8.28 10.66 3.28
CA ARG A 40 8.02 11.59 4.40
C ARG A 40 7.07 11.01 5.45
N VAL A 41 6.13 10.17 5.04
CA VAL A 41 5.12 9.59 5.95
C VAL A 41 5.62 8.28 6.57
N VAL A 42 6.33 7.46 5.79
CA VAL A 42 6.69 6.07 6.16
C VAL A 42 8.18 5.89 6.38
N GLY A 43 9.02 6.74 5.80
CA GLY A 43 10.49 6.60 5.79
C GLY A 43 10.94 5.72 4.64
N GLY A 44 10.98 4.41 4.84
CA GLY A 44 11.29 3.38 3.83
C GLY A 44 10.21 2.32 3.76
N ILE A 45 10.31 1.44 2.79
CA ILE A 45 9.42 0.30 2.57
C ILE A 45 10.21 -0.98 2.76
N ASP A 46 9.74 -1.84 3.66
CA ASP A 46 10.35 -3.15 3.90
C ASP A 46 10.00 -4.14 2.80
N VAL A 47 8.71 -4.13 2.40
CA VAL A 47 8.20 -5.02 1.34
C VAL A 47 7.30 -4.26 0.39
N ALA A 48 7.60 -4.31 -0.91
CA ALA A 48 6.67 -3.88 -1.95
C ALA A 48 6.01 -5.11 -2.59
N VAL A 49 4.69 -5.24 -2.43
CA VAL A 49 3.87 -6.24 -3.09
C VAL A 49 3.32 -5.64 -4.39
N VAL A 50 3.71 -6.19 -5.53
CA VAL A 50 3.50 -5.54 -6.83
C VAL A 50 2.88 -6.52 -7.82
N SER A 51 1.84 -6.10 -8.53
CA SER A 51 1.27 -6.88 -9.63
C SER A 51 2.28 -7.08 -10.76
N GLU A 52 2.20 -8.22 -11.46
CA GLU A 52 3.05 -8.57 -12.60
C GLU A 52 2.87 -7.69 -13.86
N ALA A 53 1.88 -6.80 -13.91
CA ALA A 53 1.63 -5.94 -15.05
C ALA A 53 2.75 -4.90 -15.25
N ALA A 54 3.12 -4.60 -16.50
CA ALA A 54 4.19 -3.67 -16.82
C ALA A 54 4.04 -2.30 -16.15
N ARG A 55 2.81 -1.76 -16.08
CA ARG A 55 2.51 -0.47 -15.47
C ARG A 55 2.78 -0.41 -13.96
N THR A 56 2.53 -1.51 -13.23
CA THR A 56 2.80 -1.59 -11.78
C THR A 56 4.28 -1.75 -11.51
N GLN A 57 4.98 -2.58 -12.27
CA GLN A 57 6.44 -2.74 -12.20
C GLN A 57 7.17 -1.42 -12.52
N GLN A 58 6.72 -0.72 -13.56
CA GLN A 58 7.30 0.58 -13.92
C GLN A 58 6.94 1.68 -12.90
N THR A 59 5.80 1.57 -12.19
CA THR A 59 5.47 2.47 -11.07
C THR A 59 6.47 2.27 -9.94
N LEU A 60 6.75 1.02 -9.54
CA LEU A 60 7.77 0.72 -8.54
C LEU A 60 9.16 1.23 -8.97
N ALA A 61 9.55 0.97 -10.21
CA ALA A 61 10.83 1.44 -10.74
C ALA A 61 10.95 2.97 -10.67
N ALA A 62 9.88 3.71 -11.01
CA ALA A 62 9.86 5.17 -10.93
C ALA A 62 9.97 5.67 -9.48
N LEU A 63 9.27 5.03 -8.53
CA LEU A 63 9.38 5.34 -7.09
C LEU A 63 10.82 5.14 -6.58
N ARG A 64 11.45 4.00 -6.88
CA ARG A 64 12.85 3.69 -6.50
C ARG A 64 13.83 4.68 -7.13
N SER A 65 13.68 4.97 -8.41
CA SER A 65 14.54 5.94 -9.12
C SER A 65 14.42 7.35 -8.55
N ALA A 66 13.28 7.71 -7.98
CA ALA A 66 13.05 8.99 -7.31
C ALA A 66 13.45 8.98 -5.81
N GLY A 67 14.10 7.91 -5.33
CA GLY A 67 14.74 7.82 -4.02
C GLY A 67 13.91 7.16 -2.93
N LEU A 68 12.78 6.49 -3.25
CA LEU A 68 12.10 5.67 -2.25
C LEU A 68 12.90 4.40 -1.98
N ALA A 69 13.34 4.22 -0.73
CA ALA A 69 14.01 3.00 -0.30
C ALA A 69 13.00 1.85 -0.22
N VAL A 70 13.28 0.73 -0.90
CA VAL A 70 12.47 -0.48 -0.88
C VAL A 70 13.41 -1.67 -0.70
N ALA A 71 13.32 -2.36 0.43
CA ALA A 71 14.24 -3.42 0.80
C ALA A 71 13.97 -4.73 0.05
N ARG A 72 12.69 -5.09 -0.13
CA ARG A 72 12.29 -6.35 -0.78
C ARG A 72 11.13 -6.11 -1.73
N VAL A 73 11.05 -6.90 -2.80
CA VAL A 73 9.97 -6.86 -3.78
C VAL A 73 9.34 -8.24 -3.89
N TRP A 74 8.02 -8.30 -3.80
CA TRP A 74 7.23 -9.50 -4.03
C TRP A 74 6.29 -9.28 -5.21
N GLU A 75 6.48 -10.04 -6.28
CA GLU A 75 5.56 -10.05 -7.41
C GLU A 75 4.36 -10.95 -7.09
N GLU A 76 3.17 -10.36 -7.10
CA GLU A 76 1.93 -11.03 -6.74
C GLU A 76 0.96 -11.09 -7.92
N ALA A 77 0.86 -12.26 -8.52
CA ALA A 77 -0.01 -12.49 -9.67
C ALA A 77 -1.51 -12.35 -9.33
N SER A 78 -1.88 -12.62 -8.06
CA SER A 78 -3.27 -12.55 -7.62
C SER A 78 -3.82 -11.12 -7.60
N LEU A 79 -2.96 -10.10 -7.48
CA LEU A 79 -3.32 -8.69 -7.59
C LEU A 79 -3.99 -8.34 -8.92
N TYR A 80 -3.69 -9.11 -9.95
CA TYR A 80 -4.31 -8.93 -11.28
C TYR A 80 -5.60 -9.76 -11.43
N SER A 81 -5.63 -10.98 -10.86
CA SER A 81 -6.64 -11.99 -11.18
C SER A 81 -7.70 -12.22 -10.08
N ARG A 82 -7.37 -12.05 -8.80
CA ARG A 82 -8.23 -12.43 -7.66
C ARG A 82 -8.84 -11.25 -6.90
N GLY A 83 -8.51 -10.02 -7.26
CA GLY A 83 -9.03 -8.83 -6.55
C GLY A 83 -8.56 -8.72 -5.09
N GLY A 84 -9.37 -8.02 -4.27
CA GLY A 84 -8.96 -7.65 -2.89
C GLY A 84 -8.88 -8.80 -1.89
N GLU A 85 -9.66 -9.89 -2.07
CA GLU A 85 -9.65 -11.02 -1.11
C GLU A 85 -8.34 -11.81 -1.15
N GLY A 86 -7.85 -12.13 -2.36
CA GLY A 86 -6.56 -12.82 -2.50
C GLY A 86 -5.41 -11.99 -1.94
N LEU A 87 -5.45 -10.67 -2.09
CA LEU A 87 -4.46 -9.77 -1.54
C LEU A 87 -4.50 -9.73 0.00
N LEU A 88 -5.68 -9.77 0.61
CA LEU A 88 -5.81 -9.85 2.07
C LEU A 88 -5.12 -11.08 2.64
N ASP A 89 -5.28 -12.23 2.01
CA ASP A 89 -4.65 -13.47 2.46
C ASP A 89 -3.12 -13.41 2.31
N THR A 90 -2.62 -12.82 1.23
CA THR A 90 -1.20 -12.53 1.03
C THR A 90 -0.66 -11.64 2.14
N LEU A 91 -1.33 -10.53 2.46
CA LEU A 91 -0.90 -9.59 3.50
C LEU A 91 -0.95 -10.22 4.91
N ARG A 92 -1.97 -11.04 5.20
CA ARG A 92 -2.06 -11.79 6.48
C ARG A 92 -0.94 -12.80 6.66
N GLY A 93 -0.37 -13.28 5.57
CA GLY A 93 0.76 -14.19 5.57
C GLY A 93 2.09 -13.53 5.95
N LEU A 94 2.20 -12.20 5.94
CA LEU A 94 3.45 -11.49 6.20
C LEU A 94 4.03 -11.71 7.61
N ASP A 95 3.18 -12.03 8.61
CA ASP A 95 3.64 -12.38 9.97
C ASP A 95 4.17 -13.83 10.08
N ARG A 96 3.82 -14.72 9.15
CA ARG A 96 3.99 -16.17 9.32
C ARG A 96 5.17 -16.78 8.60
N CYS A 97 5.62 -16.13 7.55
CA CYS A 97 6.67 -16.65 6.70
C CYS A 97 7.66 -15.54 6.45
N GLY A 98 8.92 -15.78 6.75
CA GLY A 98 9.94 -15.14 5.95
C GLY A 98 9.51 -15.34 4.49
N ILE A 99 9.29 -14.29 3.74
CA ILE A 99 8.61 -14.29 2.45
C ILE A 99 9.26 -15.31 1.51
N GLU A 100 8.76 -16.57 1.51
CA GLU A 100 9.16 -17.58 0.53
C GLU A 100 8.65 -17.12 -0.84
N GLY A 101 9.55 -16.67 -1.70
CA GLY A 101 9.22 -16.22 -3.06
C GLY A 101 9.46 -14.73 -3.33
N ALA A 102 9.79 -13.90 -2.36
CA ALA A 102 10.27 -12.55 -2.66
C ALA A 102 11.62 -12.62 -3.38
N VAL A 103 11.70 -12.06 -4.57
CA VAL A 103 12.96 -11.93 -5.30
C VAL A 103 13.90 -11.06 -4.46
N ARG A 104 15.02 -11.64 -4.06
CA ARG A 104 16.03 -11.02 -3.22
C ARG A 104 17.04 -10.28 -4.07
N GLU A 105 17.32 -9.03 -3.72
CA GLU A 105 18.56 -8.35 -4.15
C GLU A 105 19.70 -8.48 -3.10
N ALA A 106 19.50 -9.24 -2.01
CA ALA A 106 20.53 -9.46 -0.97
C ALA A 106 20.44 -10.86 -0.35
N ASP A 107 21.61 -11.46 -0.12
CA ASP A 107 21.86 -12.87 0.26
C ASP A 107 21.52 -13.25 1.72
N ASP A 108 20.80 -12.42 2.50
CA ASP A 108 20.55 -12.68 3.92
C ASP A 108 19.08 -12.93 4.23
N VAL A 109 18.74 -14.22 4.49
CA VAL A 109 17.49 -14.61 5.14
C VAL A 109 17.72 -14.66 6.63
N GLU A 110 17.44 -13.62 7.34
CA GLU A 110 17.22 -13.74 8.77
C GLU A 110 15.83 -14.29 9.05
N ALA A 111 15.80 -15.43 9.76
CA ALA A 111 14.56 -15.96 10.33
C ALA A 111 14.01 -14.93 11.33
N GLY A 112 12.77 -14.45 11.12
CA GLY A 112 12.14 -13.47 12.03
C GLY A 112 11.98 -12.06 11.44
N PHE A 113 12.07 -11.88 10.13
CA PHE A 113 11.79 -10.57 9.54
C PHE A 113 10.31 -10.21 9.68
N GLU A 114 10.03 -9.18 10.47
CA GLU A 114 8.72 -8.53 10.53
C GLU A 114 8.75 -7.27 9.65
N ALA A 115 7.81 -7.17 8.70
CA ALA A 115 7.68 -5.98 7.88
C ALA A 115 6.93 -4.89 8.66
N ASP A 116 7.57 -3.75 8.94
CA ASP A 116 6.93 -2.59 9.56
C ASP A 116 6.19 -1.72 8.53
N ALA A 117 6.68 -1.67 7.29
CA ALA A 117 6.11 -0.87 6.21
C ALA A 117 5.94 -1.69 4.93
N VAL A 118 4.70 -1.84 4.48
CA VAL A 118 4.36 -2.56 3.25
C VAL A 118 3.70 -1.64 2.25
N LEU A 119 4.22 -1.64 1.01
CA LEU A 119 3.64 -0.94 -0.12
C LEU A 119 2.99 -1.95 -1.08
N VAL A 120 1.73 -1.76 -1.37
CA VAL A 120 1.02 -2.53 -2.40
C VAL A 120 0.79 -1.66 -3.61
N ILE A 121 1.26 -2.09 -4.79
CA ILE A 121 1.01 -1.41 -6.07
C ILE A 121 0.11 -2.27 -6.95
N GLY A 122 -1.10 -1.80 -7.16
CA GLY A 122 -2.12 -2.56 -7.89
C GLY A 122 -2.98 -1.70 -8.80
N HIS A 123 -4.21 -2.18 -9.03
CA HIS A 123 -5.14 -1.67 -10.02
C HIS A 123 -6.46 -1.25 -9.38
N GLU A 124 -7.22 -0.38 -10.07
CA GLU A 124 -8.62 -0.14 -9.77
C GLU A 124 -9.49 -1.25 -10.41
N PRO A 125 -10.59 -1.62 -9.72
CA PRO A 125 -11.12 -1.07 -8.47
C PRO A 125 -10.53 -1.71 -7.18
N THR A 126 -9.57 -2.63 -7.30
CA THR A 126 -9.06 -3.42 -6.17
C THR A 126 -8.49 -2.53 -5.06
N MET A 127 -7.70 -1.50 -5.40
CA MET A 127 -7.05 -0.65 -4.39
C MET A 127 -8.07 0.16 -3.59
N SER A 128 -9.03 0.80 -4.23
CA SER A 128 -10.06 1.56 -3.52
C SER A 128 -11.03 0.68 -2.73
N THR A 129 -11.36 -0.50 -3.26
CA THR A 129 -12.19 -1.48 -2.57
C THR A 129 -11.51 -1.97 -1.29
N LEU A 130 -10.23 -2.35 -1.37
CA LEU A 130 -9.46 -2.80 -0.22
C LEU A 130 -9.26 -1.70 0.82
N ALA A 131 -8.88 -0.49 0.38
CA ALA A 131 -8.77 0.66 1.28
C ALA A 131 -10.10 0.96 1.97
N GLY A 132 -11.21 0.90 1.22
CA GLY A 132 -12.54 1.11 1.76
C GLY A 132 -12.99 0.03 2.74
N LEU A 133 -12.60 -1.22 2.50
CA LEU A 133 -12.89 -2.37 3.38
C LEU A 133 -12.11 -2.26 4.69
N LEU A 134 -10.80 -1.99 4.60
CA LEU A 134 -9.91 -1.96 5.76
C LEU A 134 -10.08 -0.72 6.61
N ALA A 135 -10.45 0.43 6.01
CA ALA A 135 -10.54 1.69 6.73
C ALA A 135 -11.59 1.65 7.85
N THR A 136 -11.18 1.99 9.06
CA THR A 136 -12.06 2.16 10.21
C THR A 136 -13.17 3.18 9.89
N ARG A 137 -14.41 2.86 10.25
CA ARG A 137 -15.54 3.78 10.08
C ARG A 137 -15.58 4.78 11.23
N GLU A 138 -15.96 6.02 10.96
CA GLU A 138 -16.13 7.05 12.03
C GLU A 138 -17.05 6.59 13.16
N LYS A 139 -18.05 5.76 12.88
CA LYS A 139 -18.96 5.18 13.89
C LYS A 139 -18.21 4.33 14.91
N ASP A 140 -17.25 3.53 14.44
CA ASP A 140 -16.52 2.57 15.27
C ASP A 140 -15.51 3.29 16.19
N LEU A 141 -15.06 4.49 15.81
CA LEU A 141 -14.17 5.33 16.63
C LEU A 141 -14.87 5.90 17.88
N HIS A 142 -16.18 6.11 17.84
CA HIS A 142 -16.95 6.59 18.99
C HIS A 142 -17.27 5.48 20.00
N GLU A 143 -17.47 4.25 19.54
CA GLU A 143 -17.74 3.10 20.42
C GLU A 143 -16.48 2.59 21.15
N SER A 144 -15.30 2.73 20.54
CA SER A 144 -14.03 2.30 21.15
C SER A 144 -13.50 3.23 22.25
N GLN A 145 -14.04 4.44 22.40
CA GLN A 145 -13.62 5.37 23.47
C GLN A 145 -14.00 4.91 24.89
N GLY A 146 -14.78 3.82 25.04
CA GLY A 146 -15.11 3.20 26.34
C GLY A 146 -14.07 2.21 26.87
N ARG A 147 -13.06 1.82 26.10
CA ARG A 147 -11.97 0.93 26.51
C ARG A 147 -10.61 1.58 26.18
N ALA A 148 -10.12 2.37 27.11
CA ALA A 148 -8.77 2.93 27.05
C ALA A 148 -7.70 1.80 27.18
N PRO A 149 -6.46 1.93 26.58
CA PRO A 149 -5.65 3.13 26.74
C PRO A 149 -5.01 3.66 25.45
N PHE A 150 -5.65 4.53 24.74
CA PHE A 150 -4.95 5.38 23.77
C PHE A 150 -4.99 6.82 24.28
N ARG A 151 -4.18 7.11 25.31
CA ARG A 151 -3.91 8.48 25.73
C ARG A 151 -2.73 9.03 24.94
N ALA A 152 -3.04 10.09 24.23
CA ALA A 152 -2.15 11.16 23.78
C ALA A 152 -1.27 10.92 22.53
N LEU A 153 -1.77 11.40 21.44
CA LEU A 153 -1.09 12.44 20.65
C LEU A 153 -2.21 13.37 20.12
N ARG A 154 -2.78 14.15 21.04
CA ARG A 154 -3.53 15.36 20.64
C ARG A 154 -2.49 16.46 20.38
N GLY A 155 -1.81 16.38 19.24
CA GLY A 155 -1.18 17.51 18.58
C GLY A 155 -2.23 18.20 17.73
N ALA A 156 -2.27 19.52 17.77
CA ALA A 156 -3.23 20.39 17.12
C ALA A 156 -3.62 19.95 15.70
N GLY A 157 -4.93 19.79 15.43
CA GLY A 157 -5.47 19.71 14.09
C GLY A 157 -5.26 18.37 13.40
N ALA A 158 -5.81 17.27 13.92
CA ALA A 158 -5.95 16.06 13.11
C ALA A 158 -6.79 16.43 11.87
N PRO A 159 -6.24 16.32 10.63
CA PRO A 159 -7.03 16.57 9.44
C PRO A 159 -8.22 15.62 9.46
N ARG A 160 -9.41 16.11 9.09
CA ARG A 160 -10.57 15.24 8.86
C ARG A 160 -10.14 14.14 7.92
N ALA A 161 -10.34 12.89 8.31
CA ALA A 161 -9.97 11.75 7.50
C ALA A 161 -10.58 11.90 6.09
N ASP A 162 -9.73 12.04 5.08
CA ASP A 162 -10.16 12.16 3.69
C ASP A 162 -10.65 10.80 3.21
N HIS A 163 -11.96 10.64 3.10
CA HIS A 163 -12.59 9.42 2.61
C HIS A 163 -12.84 9.43 1.09
N SER A 164 -12.28 10.40 0.35
CA SER A 164 -12.48 10.49 -1.11
C SER A 164 -11.97 9.25 -1.86
N PHE A 165 -10.99 8.54 -1.29
CA PHE A 165 -10.46 7.28 -1.84
C PHE A 165 -11.54 6.18 -1.99
N ARG A 166 -12.63 6.24 -1.23
CA ARG A 166 -13.75 5.28 -1.36
C ARG A 166 -14.49 5.38 -2.70
N ARG A 167 -14.32 6.48 -3.43
CA ARG A 167 -14.89 6.70 -4.77
C ARG A 167 -13.98 6.24 -5.90
N GLY A 168 -12.79 5.75 -5.58
CA GLY A 168 -11.75 5.30 -6.50
C GLY A 168 -10.46 6.09 -6.33
N PHE A 169 -9.34 5.45 -6.70
CA PHE A 169 -8.03 6.09 -6.73
C PHE A 169 -7.78 6.70 -8.11
N SER A 170 -7.32 7.95 -8.15
CA SER A 170 -6.66 8.48 -9.35
C SER A 170 -5.35 7.72 -9.61
N THR A 171 -4.76 7.86 -10.79
CA THR A 171 -3.44 7.27 -11.09
C THR A 171 -2.39 7.76 -10.09
N ALA A 172 -1.50 6.88 -9.68
CA ALA A 172 -0.47 7.09 -8.65
C ALA A 172 -0.97 7.59 -7.27
N MET A 173 -2.28 7.63 -7.01
CA MET A 173 -2.81 7.93 -5.69
C MET A 173 -2.45 6.81 -4.71
N ALA A 174 -2.06 7.19 -3.49
CA ALA A 174 -1.78 6.25 -2.42
C ALA A 174 -2.57 6.60 -1.14
N VAL A 175 -2.99 5.56 -0.42
CA VAL A 175 -3.59 5.66 0.92
C VAL A 175 -2.64 5.02 1.90
N VAL A 176 -2.29 5.75 2.95
CA VAL A 176 -1.43 5.28 4.04
C VAL A 176 -2.29 5.05 5.27
N GLY A 177 -2.12 3.90 5.91
CA GLY A 177 -2.82 3.57 7.14
C GLY A 177 -2.01 2.67 8.06
N HIS A 178 -2.37 2.67 9.34
CA HIS A 178 -1.76 1.83 10.36
C HIS A 178 -2.67 0.69 10.73
N VAL A 179 -2.11 -0.49 10.93
CA VAL A 179 -2.78 -1.71 11.37
C VAL A 179 -2.15 -2.23 12.66
N GLU A 180 -2.83 -3.09 13.41
CA GLU A 180 -2.27 -3.65 14.64
C GLU A 180 -1.20 -4.71 14.32
N SER A 181 -1.51 -5.64 13.43
CA SER A 181 -0.62 -6.67 12.90
C SER A 181 -1.10 -7.11 11.52
N TRP A 182 -0.26 -7.76 10.74
CA TRP A 182 -0.65 -8.29 9.43
C TRP A 182 -1.68 -9.41 9.57
N SER A 183 -1.50 -10.32 10.53
CA SER A 183 -2.43 -11.44 10.78
C SER A 183 -3.82 -11.00 11.24
N SER A 184 -3.95 -9.79 11.83
CA SER A 184 -5.21 -9.23 12.29
C SER A 184 -5.98 -8.44 11.23
N LEU A 185 -5.51 -8.40 9.97
CA LEU A 185 -6.19 -7.67 8.91
C LEU A 185 -7.63 -8.15 8.71
N ALA A 186 -8.58 -7.26 8.93
CA ALA A 186 -10.01 -7.49 8.86
C ALA A 186 -10.74 -6.19 8.44
N PRO A 187 -12.01 -6.25 8.03
CA PRO A 187 -12.77 -5.04 7.76
C PRO A 187 -12.75 -4.05 8.93
N GLY A 188 -12.40 -2.80 8.66
CA GLY A 188 -12.38 -1.73 9.66
C GLY A 188 -11.13 -1.69 10.56
N CYS A 189 -10.11 -2.52 10.31
CA CYS A 189 -8.91 -2.59 11.16
C CYS A 189 -7.86 -1.51 10.89
N MET A 190 -7.91 -0.83 9.74
CA MET A 190 -6.88 0.14 9.32
C MET A 190 -7.29 1.57 9.66
N ARG A 191 -6.49 2.23 10.48
CA ARG A 191 -6.61 3.66 10.74
C ARG A 191 -5.90 4.45 9.65
N ILE A 192 -6.65 5.20 8.86
CA ILE A 192 -6.09 6.06 7.80
C ILE A 192 -5.22 7.15 8.43
N ALA A 193 -3.99 7.24 7.97
CA ALA A 193 -3.02 8.26 8.36
C ALA A 193 -2.96 9.40 7.34
N ASP A 194 -2.93 9.08 6.04
CA ASP A 194 -2.85 10.06 4.96
C ASP A 194 -3.43 9.55 3.64
N VAL A 195 -3.77 10.48 2.75
CA VAL A 195 -4.20 10.22 1.37
C VAL A 195 -3.34 11.06 0.44
N LEU A 196 -2.36 10.43 -0.20
CA LEU A 196 -1.37 11.07 -1.05
C LEU A 196 -1.84 11.11 -2.51
N ARG A 197 -1.82 12.31 -3.10
CA ARG A 197 -2.17 12.54 -4.51
C ARG A 197 -0.96 13.06 -5.27
N PRO A 198 -0.77 12.61 -6.54
CA PRO A 198 0.31 13.11 -7.40
C PRO A 198 0.14 14.57 -7.79
#